data_4d9182178446b997f398acee20d7b6e1
#
_entry.id   4d9182178446b997f398acee20d7b6e1
#
_cell.length_a   1.000
_cell.length_b   1.000
_cell.length_c   1.000
_cell.angle_alpha   90.00
_cell.angle_beta   90.00
_cell.angle_gamma   90.00
#
_symmetry.space_group_name_H-M   'P 1'
#
loop_
_entity.id
_entity.type
_entity.pdbx_description
1 polymer ?
#
loop_
_entity_poly.entity_id
_entity_poly.type
_entity_poly.pdbx_seq_one_letter_code
_entity_poly.pdbx_strand_id
1 'polypeptide(L)'
;MKILVALVGALVLCTQCARAQQVIAGADVSYLRQMEGRGVVFKDAGVSEPGLQILKNHGYTWIRLRVMVNPIALPNNLDYTIASAKDAKARGFKLLLDFHYSDDWADPGHQIVPRAWAAMSHAQLQQTVFVYTRDTIAAMRKQHVMPDMVQVGNEVTNGMMWPDGRLPAQWQNFADLMLAGIHGVDKGSGWHRRPKIMIHIDKGGNQEATKLFLDHLAQYRVPYDVVGQSYYPWWQGSLDDLKCNLAFVWNTYHKNVVLAETAYDWRSGEDFKGKPVPFAQTPDGQRDFLAALDRVVREAPGGKVRGIFWWEPMAGGSIAKRALFDDQHNALPAIHVFDAPSR
;
A
#
# COMPACT_ATOMS: atom_id res chain seq x y z
N MET A 1 -53.16 -12.44 -54.37
CA MET A 1 -51.82 -13.01 -54.06
C MET A 1 -51.16 -12.13 -53.03
N LYS A 2 -51.25 -12.48 -51.73
CA LYS A 2 -50.70 -11.69 -50.62
C LYS A 2 -49.37 -12.31 -50.21
N ILE A 3 -48.27 -11.57 -50.38
CA ILE A 3 -46.94 -11.99 -49.96
C ILE A 3 -46.75 -11.57 -48.49
N LEU A 4 -46.56 -12.58 -47.63
CA LEU A 4 -46.27 -12.44 -46.22
C LEU A 4 -44.76 -12.33 -46.05
N VAL A 5 -44.23 -11.15 -45.63
CA VAL A 5 -42.83 -10.97 -45.30
C VAL A 5 -42.66 -11.22 -43.80
N ALA A 6 -41.98 -12.30 -43.46
CA ALA A 6 -41.63 -12.64 -42.09
C ALA A 6 -40.30 -11.94 -41.72
N LEU A 7 -40.35 -10.98 -40.79
CA LEU A 7 -39.18 -10.38 -40.17
C LEU A 7 -38.65 -11.33 -39.09
N VAL A 8 -37.49 -11.94 -39.32
CA VAL A 8 -36.73 -12.67 -38.30
C VAL A 8 -35.85 -11.63 -37.54
N GLY A 9 -36.30 -11.26 -36.35
CA GLY A 9 -35.51 -10.42 -35.45
C GLY A 9 -34.43 -11.25 -34.76
N ALA A 10 -33.19 -11.09 -35.14
CA ALA A 10 -32.05 -11.67 -34.41
C ALA A 10 -31.82 -10.92 -33.12
N LEU A 11 -32.18 -11.52 -31.99
CA LEU A 11 -31.85 -11.02 -30.64
C LEU A 11 -30.35 -11.27 -30.38
N VAL A 12 -29.52 -10.26 -30.58
CA VAL A 12 -28.11 -10.31 -30.18
C VAL A 12 -28.06 -10.12 -28.66
N LEU A 13 -28.00 -11.20 -27.90
CA LEU A 13 -27.65 -11.20 -26.48
C LEU A 13 -26.19 -10.79 -26.35
N CYS A 14 -25.97 -9.46 -26.13
CA CYS A 14 -24.70 -8.99 -25.64
C CYS A 14 -24.48 -9.48 -24.19
N THR A 15 -23.87 -10.67 -24.06
CA THR A 15 -23.27 -11.09 -22.81
C THR A 15 -22.10 -10.14 -22.52
N GLN A 16 -22.38 -9.04 -21.82
CA GLN A 16 -21.31 -8.30 -21.14
C GLN A 16 -20.74 -9.26 -20.11
N CYS A 17 -19.65 -9.94 -20.44
CA CYS A 17 -18.76 -10.53 -19.46
C CYS A 17 -18.34 -9.38 -18.53
N ALA A 18 -18.99 -9.28 -17.39
CA ALA A 18 -18.52 -8.42 -16.31
C ALA A 18 -17.11 -8.93 -15.98
N ARG A 19 -16.11 -8.23 -16.50
CA ARG A 19 -14.71 -8.50 -16.17
C ARG A 19 -14.63 -8.42 -14.65
N ALA A 20 -14.44 -9.56 -13.99
CA ALA A 20 -14.29 -9.62 -12.55
C ALA A 20 -13.27 -8.55 -12.16
N GLN A 21 -13.66 -7.69 -11.25
CA GLN A 21 -12.87 -6.53 -10.84
C GLN A 21 -11.59 -7.06 -10.19
N GLN A 22 -10.45 -6.84 -10.82
CA GLN A 22 -9.18 -7.37 -10.35
C GLN A 22 -8.79 -6.62 -9.07
N VAL A 23 -8.81 -7.33 -7.94
CA VAL A 23 -8.29 -6.85 -6.66
C VAL A 23 -6.77 -6.72 -6.77
N ILE A 24 -6.19 -5.68 -6.19
CA ILE A 24 -4.73 -5.50 -6.12
C ILE A 24 -4.18 -6.60 -5.20
N ALA A 25 -3.35 -7.47 -5.76
CA ALA A 25 -2.44 -8.32 -5.01
C ALA A 25 -1.09 -7.61 -5.00
N GLY A 26 -0.70 -7.08 -3.86
CA GLY A 26 0.46 -6.23 -3.70
C GLY A 26 1.40 -6.71 -2.61
N ALA A 27 2.65 -6.26 -2.69
CA ALA A 27 3.69 -6.48 -1.68
C ALA A 27 4.54 -5.23 -1.49
N ASP A 28 4.81 -4.84 -0.24
CA ASP A 28 5.88 -3.90 0.08
C ASP A 28 7.20 -4.65 0.10
N VAL A 29 8.08 -4.34 -0.80
CA VAL A 29 9.36 -5.04 -0.95
C VAL A 29 10.55 -4.08 -0.81
N SER A 30 10.39 -3.08 0.03
CA SER A 30 11.36 -2.00 0.18
C SER A 30 12.75 -2.49 0.67
N TYR A 31 12.84 -3.69 1.27
CA TYR A 31 14.10 -4.32 1.66
C TYR A 31 14.63 -5.37 0.65
N LEU A 32 13.82 -5.83 -0.29
CA LEU A 32 14.19 -6.95 -1.16
C LEU A 32 15.56 -6.75 -1.85
N ARG A 33 15.75 -5.58 -2.50
CA ARG A 33 17.00 -5.27 -3.18
C ARG A 33 18.22 -5.32 -2.24
N GLN A 34 18.05 -4.92 -0.97
CA GLN A 34 19.11 -5.01 0.03
C GLN A 34 19.39 -6.48 0.41
N MET A 35 18.35 -7.30 0.57
CA MET A 35 18.49 -8.71 0.90
C MET A 35 19.21 -9.45 -0.23
N GLU A 36 18.77 -9.30 -1.47
CA GLU A 36 19.43 -9.91 -2.65
C GLU A 36 20.87 -9.38 -2.81
N GLY A 37 21.10 -8.09 -2.59
CA GLY A 37 22.44 -7.48 -2.62
C GLY A 37 23.40 -8.01 -1.55
N ARG A 38 22.87 -8.58 -0.46
CA ARG A 38 23.62 -9.30 0.59
C ARG A 38 23.81 -10.79 0.27
N GLY A 39 23.39 -11.24 -0.90
CA GLY A 39 23.51 -12.64 -1.34
C GLY A 39 22.39 -13.55 -0.89
N VAL A 40 21.28 -13.01 -0.37
CA VAL A 40 20.10 -13.82 -0.07
C VAL A 40 19.48 -14.33 -1.36
N VAL A 41 19.22 -15.64 -1.42
CA VAL A 41 18.63 -16.34 -2.56
C VAL A 41 17.26 -16.87 -2.13
N PHE A 42 16.20 -16.36 -2.72
CA PHE A 42 14.84 -16.83 -2.50
C PHE A 42 14.54 -18.06 -3.36
N LYS A 43 13.69 -18.93 -2.85
CA LYS A 43 13.32 -20.19 -3.49
C LYS A 43 11.83 -20.42 -3.45
N ASP A 44 11.31 -20.98 -4.52
CA ASP A 44 9.96 -21.51 -4.59
C ASP A 44 9.99 -22.98 -5.07
N ALA A 45 9.35 -23.87 -4.32
CA ALA A 45 9.36 -25.32 -4.58
C ALA A 45 10.79 -25.87 -4.83
N GLY A 46 11.80 -25.31 -4.13
CA GLY A 46 13.22 -25.69 -4.27
C GLY A 46 13.96 -25.03 -5.45
N VAL A 47 13.26 -24.25 -6.29
CA VAL A 47 13.87 -23.53 -7.41
C VAL A 47 14.24 -22.11 -6.96
N SER A 48 15.49 -21.70 -7.22
CA SER A 48 15.99 -20.37 -6.91
C SER A 48 15.60 -19.38 -8.01
N GLU A 49 14.90 -18.30 -7.63
CA GLU A 49 14.50 -17.22 -8.53
C GLU A 49 14.64 -15.86 -7.84
N PRO A 50 14.75 -14.75 -8.60
CA PRO A 50 14.63 -13.42 -8.02
C PRO A 50 13.30 -13.25 -7.28
N GLY A 51 13.32 -12.62 -6.10
CA GLY A 51 12.13 -12.50 -5.27
C GLY A 51 10.92 -11.86 -5.99
N LEU A 52 11.16 -10.82 -6.81
CA LEU A 52 10.10 -10.24 -7.64
C LEU A 52 9.53 -11.22 -8.66
N GLN A 53 10.34 -12.15 -9.18
CA GLN A 53 9.85 -13.16 -10.12
C GLN A 53 8.94 -14.16 -9.41
N ILE A 54 9.31 -14.62 -8.22
CA ILE A 54 8.47 -15.50 -7.40
C ILE A 54 7.11 -14.83 -7.12
N LEU A 55 7.10 -13.57 -6.66
CA LEU A 55 5.84 -12.83 -6.48
C LEU A 55 5.01 -12.76 -7.77
N LYS A 56 5.67 -12.53 -8.91
CA LYS A 56 4.99 -12.46 -10.21
C LYS A 56 4.33 -13.78 -10.60
N ASN A 57 5.03 -14.90 -10.36
CA ASN A 57 4.52 -16.24 -10.63
C ASN A 57 3.25 -16.54 -9.82
N HIS A 58 3.14 -15.97 -8.61
CA HIS A 58 2.02 -16.13 -7.69
C HIS A 58 0.96 -15.01 -7.77
N GLY A 59 0.82 -14.36 -8.93
CA GLY A 59 -0.30 -13.47 -9.19
C GLY A 59 -0.20 -12.07 -8.57
N TYR A 60 0.92 -11.73 -7.91
CA TYR A 60 1.14 -10.37 -7.45
C TYR A 60 1.28 -9.41 -8.64
N THR A 61 0.61 -8.27 -8.55
CA THR A 61 0.51 -7.30 -9.66
C THR A 61 1.01 -5.92 -9.31
N TRP A 62 1.19 -5.64 -8.02
CA TRP A 62 1.65 -4.37 -7.52
C TRP A 62 2.79 -4.52 -6.53
N ILE A 63 3.70 -3.53 -6.57
CA ILE A 63 4.79 -3.37 -5.59
C ILE A 63 4.63 -2.02 -4.90
N ARG A 64 4.75 -2.01 -3.58
CA ARG A 64 4.89 -0.80 -2.78
C ARG A 64 6.36 -0.60 -2.44
N LEU A 65 6.85 0.61 -2.58
CA LEU A 65 8.21 1.03 -2.24
C LEU A 65 8.16 2.32 -1.45
N ARG A 66 8.82 2.35 -0.31
CA ARG A 66 9.00 3.58 0.46
C ARG A 66 10.17 4.40 -0.05
N VAL A 67 10.08 5.72 0.14
CA VAL A 67 11.17 6.65 -0.08
C VAL A 67 11.33 7.57 1.14
N MET A 68 12.55 7.67 1.63
CA MET A 68 12.95 8.51 2.76
C MET A 68 13.79 9.69 2.25
N VAL A 69 13.88 10.76 3.05
CA VAL A 69 14.53 12.00 2.62
C VAL A 69 16.04 11.82 2.59
N ASN A 70 16.64 11.47 3.71
CA ASN A 70 18.09 11.25 3.82
C ASN A 70 18.40 10.15 4.85
N PRO A 71 18.05 8.88 4.56
CA PRO A 71 18.20 7.79 5.51
C PRO A 71 19.68 7.49 5.77
N ILE A 72 20.03 7.15 7.02
CA ILE A 72 21.38 6.72 7.41
C ILE A 72 21.47 5.20 7.53
N ALA A 73 20.55 4.61 8.29
CA ALA A 73 20.56 3.18 8.61
C ALA A 73 19.80 2.34 7.59
N LEU A 74 18.88 2.96 6.87
CA LEU A 74 17.98 2.30 5.91
C LEU A 74 18.41 2.59 4.47
N PRO A 75 18.19 1.68 3.52
CA PRO A 75 18.65 1.88 2.15
C PRO A 75 17.74 2.81 1.33
N ASN A 76 16.55 3.16 1.82
CA ASN A 76 15.40 3.67 1.08
C ASN A 76 15.52 5.16 0.65
N ASN A 77 16.70 5.59 0.20
CA ASN A 77 16.86 6.88 -0.50
C ASN A 77 16.28 6.81 -1.92
N LEU A 78 16.23 7.95 -2.60
CA LEU A 78 15.64 8.05 -3.94
C LEU A 78 16.31 7.13 -4.97
N ASP A 79 17.64 7.05 -4.99
CA ASP A 79 18.38 6.24 -5.97
C ASP A 79 18.09 4.74 -5.78
N TYR A 80 18.10 4.27 -4.54
CA TYR A 80 17.73 2.90 -4.20
C TYR A 80 16.27 2.60 -4.60
N THR A 81 15.35 3.51 -4.31
CA THR A 81 13.93 3.37 -4.64
C THR A 81 13.71 3.34 -6.16
N ILE A 82 14.41 4.20 -6.92
CA ILE A 82 14.37 4.18 -8.40
C ILE A 82 14.93 2.86 -8.94
N ALA A 83 16.03 2.35 -8.41
CA ALA A 83 16.59 1.07 -8.83
C ALA A 83 15.61 -0.09 -8.59
N SER A 84 14.97 -0.13 -7.40
CA SER A 84 13.94 -1.14 -7.07
C SER A 84 12.70 -1.00 -7.96
N ALA A 85 12.29 0.24 -8.28
CA ALA A 85 11.19 0.49 -9.19
C ALA A 85 11.47 0.02 -10.62
N LYS A 86 12.71 0.16 -11.12
CA LYS A 86 13.13 -0.36 -12.42
C LYS A 86 13.00 -1.88 -12.49
N ASP A 87 13.47 -2.58 -11.45
CA ASP A 87 13.38 -4.04 -11.38
C ASP A 87 11.91 -4.50 -11.37
N ALA A 88 11.02 -3.80 -10.65
CA ALA A 88 9.59 -4.08 -10.60
C ALA A 88 8.89 -3.78 -11.95
N LYS A 89 9.13 -2.60 -12.54
CA LYS A 89 8.52 -2.22 -13.82
C LYS A 89 8.97 -3.11 -14.97
N ALA A 90 10.22 -3.56 -14.99
CA ALA A 90 10.73 -4.51 -16.00
C ALA A 90 9.96 -5.84 -16.00
N ARG A 91 9.38 -6.24 -14.84
CA ARG A 91 8.52 -7.44 -14.70
C ARG A 91 7.03 -7.13 -14.84
N GLY A 92 6.67 -5.90 -15.24
CA GLY A 92 5.28 -5.50 -15.47
C GLY A 92 4.47 -5.26 -14.20
N PHE A 93 5.10 -5.00 -13.05
CA PHE A 93 4.38 -4.56 -11.87
C PHE A 93 3.91 -3.10 -11.98
N LYS A 94 2.77 -2.82 -11.37
CA LYS A 94 2.38 -1.46 -11.02
C LYS A 94 3.03 -1.05 -9.71
N LEU A 95 3.20 0.26 -9.51
CA LEU A 95 3.95 0.81 -8.40
C LEU A 95 3.10 1.73 -7.52
N LEU A 96 3.10 1.47 -6.21
CA LEU A 96 2.71 2.39 -5.15
C LEU A 96 3.99 2.97 -4.54
N LEU A 97 4.20 4.27 -4.66
CA LEU A 97 5.30 4.97 -4.00
C LEU A 97 4.82 5.54 -2.67
N ASP A 98 5.54 5.25 -1.60
CA ASP A 98 5.24 5.68 -0.25
C ASP A 98 6.27 6.72 0.24
N PHE A 99 5.83 7.96 0.41
CA PHE A 99 6.65 9.02 0.97
C PHE A 99 6.59 9.00 2.49
N HIS A 100 7.70 8.66 3.15
CA HIS A 100 7.80 8.73 4.61
C HIS A 100 7.99 10.16 5.12
N TYR A 101 8.54 11.08 4.32
CA TYR A 101 8.92 12.45 4.73
C TYR A 101 9.73 12.47 6.02
N SER A 102 10.60 11.50 6.20
CA SER A 102 11.47 11.28 7.34
C SER A 102 12.81 10.73 6.87
N ASP A 103 13.82 10.80 7.74
CA ASP A 103 15.11 10.13 7.54
C ASP A 103 15.11 8.69 8.10
N ASP A 104 14.04 8.29 8.78
CA ASP A 104 13.85 6.99 9.40
C ASP A 104 12.39 6.57 9.29
N TRP A 105 11.99 5.51 9.98
CA TRP A 105 10.61 5.07 10.02
C TRP A 105 9.65 6.20 10.40
N ALA A 106 8.60 6.37 9.60
CA ALA A 106 7.43 7.13 9.95
C ALA A 106 6.29 6.15 10.23
N ASP A 107 5.75 6.18 11.43
CA ASP A 107 4.66 5.33 11.91
C ASP A 107 3.76 6.15 12.86
N PRO A 108 2.64 5.60 13.38
CA PRO A 108 1.76 6.38 14.26
C PRO A 108 2.38 6.91 15.54
N GLY A 109 3.52 6.35 15.97
CA GLY A 109 4.30 6.80 17.13
C GLY A 109 5.50 7.68 16.79
N HIS A 110 5.93 7.69 15.54
CA HIS A 110 7.18 8.32 15.10
C HIS A 110 6.98 9.04 13.76
N GLN A 111 6.79 10.35 13.81
CA GLN A 111 6.61 11.21 12.63
C GLN A 111 7.63 12.35 12.66
N ILE A 112 8.91 11.98 12.78
CA ILE A 112 10.01 12.93 13.02
C ILE A 112 10.32 13.66 11.72
N VAL A 113 10.39 15.00 11.79
CA VAL A 113 10.84 15.83 10.68
C VAL A 113 12.29 15.46 10.27
N PRO A 114 12.61 15.41 8.98
CA PRO A 114 13.98 15.17 8.52
C PRO A 114 14.98 16.16 9.16
N ARG A 115 16.16 15.69 9.54
CA ARG A 115 17.17 16.50 10.22
C ARG A 115 17.51 17.78 9.47
N ALA A 116 17.61 17.70 8.15
CA ALA A 116 17.90 18.86 7.30
C ALA A 116 16.77 19.92 7.31
N TRP A 117 15.57 19.57 7.78
CA TRP A 117 14.38 20.43 7.79
C TRP A 117 13.99 20.87 9.20
N ALA A 118 14.68 20.38 10.24
CA ALA A 118 14.29 20.54 11.66
C ALA A 118 14.22 22.00 12.15
N ALA A 119 14.98 22.91 11.54
CA ALA A 119 14.99 24.33 11.89
C ALA A 119 14.08 25.20 11.02
N MET A 120 13.31 24.58 10.10
CA MET A 120 12.45 25.30 9.15
C MET A 120 11.16 25.76 9.82
N SER A 121 10.70 26.97 9.46
CA SER A 121 9.35 27.42 9.77
C SER A 121 8.31 26.59 8.99
N HIS A 122 7.03 26.65 9.41
CA HIS A 122 5.94 25.96 8.72
C HIS A 122 5.91 26.28 7.21
N ALA A 123 6.01 27.56 6.82
CA ALA A 123 6.02 27.96 5.43
C ALA A 123 7.22 27.38 4.64
N GLN A 124 8.37 27.26 5.28
CA GLN A 124 9.55 26.62 4.69
C GLN A 124 9.35 25.11 4.56
N LEU A 125 8.74 24.44 5.55
CA LEU A 125 8.39 23.02 5.48
C LEU A 125 7.42 22.74 4.34
N GLN A 126 6.35 23.52 4.20
CA GLN A 126 5.42 23.42 3.07
C GLN A 126 6.14 23.48 1.71
N GLN A 127 6.96 24.51 1.53
CA GLN A 127 7.72 24.67 0.29
C GLN A 127 8.69 23.52 0.06
N THR A 128 9.34 23.03 1.11
CA THR A 128 10.30 21.93 1.03
C THR A 128 9.62 20.60 0.70
N VAL A 129 8.48 20.29 1.31
CA VAL A 129 7.67 19.11 0.99
C VAL A 129 7.22 19.15 -0.48
N PHE A 130 6.72 20.30 -0.93
CA PHE A 130 6.34 20.48 -2.33
C PHE A 130 7.52 20.21 -3.28
N VAL A 131 8.67 20.84 -3.04
CA VAL A 131 9.86 20.71 -3.89
C VAL A 131 10.39 19.28 -3.87
N TYR A 132 10.55 18.67 -2.69
CA TYR A 132 11.03 17.31 -2.55
C TYR A 132 10.12 16.31 -3.28
N THR A 133 8.82 16.42 -3.10
CA THR A 133 7.86 15.53 -3.75
C THR A 133 7.86 15.71 -5.27
N ARG A 134 7.83 16.96 -5.74
CA ARG A 134 7.91 17.31 -7.17
C ARG A 134 9.15 16.70 -7.81
N ASP A 135 10.31 16.89 -7.20
CA ASP A 135 11.59 16.49 -7.76
C ASP A 135 11.77 14.97 -7.73
N THR A 136 11.27 14.31 -6.68
CA THR A 136 11.20 12.84 -6.61
C THR A 136 10.35 12.26 -7.73
N ILE A 137 9.14 12.74 -7.93
CA ILE A 137 8.25 12.28 -9.01
C ILE A 137 8.84 12.59 -10.39
N ALA A 138 9.43 13.77 -10.58
CA ALA A 138 10.10 14.15 -11.82
C ALA A 138 11.31 13.26 -12.11
N ALA A 139 12.11 12.90 -11.10
CA ALA A 139 13.23 11.96 -11.24
C ALA A 139 12.73 10.56 -11.63
N MET A 140 11.69 10.03 -10.98
CA MET A 140 11.09 8.75 -11.34
C MET A 140 10.53 8.76 -12.76
N ARG A 141 9.88 9.86 -13.17
CA ARG A 141 9.40 10.06 -14.55
C ARG A 141 10.55 10.03 -15.56
N LYS A 142 11.63 10.75 -15.29
CA LYS A 142 12.82 10.79 -16.15
C LYS A 142 13.47 9.40 -16.31
N GLN A 143 13.34 8.57 -15.30
CA GLN A 143 13.84 7.18 -15.30
C GLN A 143 12.83 6.16 -15.83
N HIS A 144 11.68 6.60 -16.36
CA HIS A 144 10.60 5.75 -16.90
C HIS A 144 9.97 4.78 -15.88
N VAL A 145 9.98 5.17 -14.59
CA VAL A 145 9.40 4.38 -13.49
C VAL A 145 8.31 5.16 -12.73
N MET A 146 7.48 5.90 -13.47
CA MET A 146 6.36 6.62 -12.85
C MET A 146 5.53 5.68 -11.98
N PRO A 147 5.21 6.09 -10.73
CA PRO A 147 4.27 5.35 -9.91
C PRO A 147 2.85 5.41 -10.51
N ASP A 148 2.07 4.37 -10.28
CA ASP A 148 0.65 4.31 -10.61
C ASP A 148 -0.22 4.92 -9.49
N MET A 149 0.32 4.90 -8.25
CA MET A 149 -0.27 5.47 -7.05
C MET A 149 0.84 6.04 -6.16
N VAL A 150 0.53 7.11 -5.44
CA VAL A 150 1.46 7.76 -4.50
C VAL A 150 0.78 7.91 -3.15
N GLN A 151 1.43 7.45 -2.12
CA GLN A 151 1.07 7.64 -0.73
C GLN A 151 1.80 8.88 -0.21
N VAL A 152 1.04 9.89 0.22
CA VAL A 152 1.56 11.14 0.75
C VAL A 152 1.59 11.04 2.27
N GLY A 153 2.74 10.70 2.82
CA GLY A 153 2.94 10.35 4.23
C GLY A 153 2.56 8.91 4.57
N ASN A 154 3.23 8.30 5.54
CA ASN A 154 2.97 6.95 6.01
C ASN A 154 2.26 6.98 7.37
N GLU A 155 1.13 6.23 7.50
CA GLU A 155 0.35 6.07 8.75
C GLU A 155 0.12 7.39 9.51
N VAL A 156 -0.36 8.40 8.80
CA VAL A 156 -0.46 9.79 9.26
C VAL A 156 -1.62 10.05 10.23
N THR A 157 -2.16 9.05 10.90
CA THR A 157 -3.27 9.20 11.85
C THR A 157 -3.00 10.25 12.92
N ASN A 158 -1.76 10.33 13.39
CA ASN A 158 -1.31 11.31 14.38
C ASN A 158 -0.55 12.50 13.76
N GLY A 159 -0.75 12.70 12.44
CA GLY A 159 -0.09 13.75 11.68
C GLY A 159 1.25 13.33 11.09
N MET A 160 2.05 14.30 10.66
CA MET A 160 3.38 14.10 10.08
C MET A 160 4.32 15.25 10.46
N MET A 161 5.64 15.02 10.37
CA MET A 161 6.68 16.03 10.63
C MET A 161 6.50 16.77 11.97
N TRP A 162 6.45 15.99 13.05
CA TRP A 162 6.28 16.56 14.40
C TRP A 162 7.43 17.47 14.79
N PRO A 163 7.13 18.58 15.55
CA PRO A 163 5.80 18.94 16.10
C PRO A 163 4.89 19.71 15.14
N ASP A 164 5.35 20.14 13.97
CA ASP A 164 4.67 21.09 13.09
C ASP A 164 3.29 20.60 12.61
N GLY A 165 3.19 19.38 12.08
CA GLY A 165 1.93 18.77 11.66
C GLY A 165 1.38 17.73 12.63
N ARG A 166 1.65 17.85 13.95
CA ARG A 166 1.20 16.88 14.95
C ARG A 166 -0.28 16.99 15.28
N LEU A 167 -1.02 15.92 15.10
CA LEU A 167 -2.45 15.86 15.44
C LEU A 167 -2.67 15.41 16.89
N PRO A 168 -3.80 15.85 17.54
CA PRO A 168 -4.89 16.64 16.95
C PRO A 168 -4.64 18.17 16.99
N ALA A 169 -3.53 18.65 17.54
CA ALA A 169 -3.33 20.07 17.80
C ALA A 169 -3.13 20.92 16.53
N GLN A 170 -2.56 20.35 15.46
CA GLN A 170 -2.06 21.09 14.29
C GLN A 170 -2.75 20.68 12.98
N TRP A 171 -4.08 20.60 12.97
CA TRP A 171 -4.82 20.17 11.78
C TRP A 171 -4.58 21.07 10.55
N GLN A 172 -4.49 22.40 10.73
CA GLN A 172 -4.22 23.30 9.62
C GLN A 172 -2.82 23.03 9.03
N ASN A 173 -1.80 22.97 9.89
CA ASN A 173 -0.43 22.71 9.42
C ASN A 173 -0.31 21.34 8.76
N PHE A 174 -0.95 20.31 9.32
CA PHE A 174 -1.00 18.99 8.72
C PHE A 174 -1.64 19.01 7.33
N ALA A 175 -2.78 19.66 7.18
CA ALA A 175 -3.47 19.77 5.91
C ALA A 175 -2.62 20.53 4.86
N ASP A 176 -1.95 21.59 5.28
CA ASP A 176 -1.07 22.36 4.41
C ASP A 176 0.13 21.54 3.91
N LEU A 177 0.73 20.71 4.78
CA LEU A 177 1.80 19.79 4.39
C LEU A 177 1.29 18.70 3.43
N MET A 178 0.09 18.13 3.68
CA MET A 178 -0.54 17.17 2.77
C MET A 178 -0.80 17.78 1.39
N LEU A 179 -1.36 18.99 1.35
CA LEU A 179 -1.60 19.73 0.10
C LEU A 179 -0.29 20.01 -0.64
N ALA A 180 0.77 20.39 0.07
CA ALA A 180 2.09 20.60 -0.51
C ALA A 180 2.63 19.34 -1.18
N GLY A 181 2.52 18.18 -0.52
CA GLY A 181 2.90 16.88 -1.10
C GLY A 181 2.06 16.54 -2.34
N ILE A 182 0.75 16.68 -2.27
CA ILE A 182 -0.17 16.41 -3.39
C ILE A 182 0.13 17.31 -4.59
N HIS A 183 0.32 18.61 -4.38
CA HIS A 183 0.72 19.54 -5.43
C HIS A 183 2.11 19.19 -6.00
N GLY A 184 3.02 18.68 -5.19
CA GLY A 184 4.31 18.16 -5.63
C GLY A 184 4.14 16.99 -6.60
N VAL A 185 3.25 16.04 -6.30
CA VAL A 185 2.92 14.94 -7.21
C VAL A 185 2.36 15.47 -8.53
N ASP A 186 1.41 16.40 -8.49
CA ASP A 186 0.80 16.98 -9.70
C ASP A 186 1.86 17.62 -10.59
N LYS A 187 2.73 18.47 -10.03
CA LYS A 187 3.76 19.18 -10.78
C LYS A 187 4.87 18.27 -11.29
N GLY A 188 5.31 17.29 -10.47
CA GLY A 188 6.33 16.31 -10.86
C GLY A 188 5.89 15.38 -11.99
N SER A 189 4.58 15.11 -12.08
CA SER A 189 3.98 14.28 -13.14
C SER A 189 4.11 14.90 -14.54
N GLY A 190 4.17 16.22 -14.63
CA GLY A 190 4.28 16.93 -15.92
C GLY A 190 3.08 16.62 -16.83
N TRP A 191 3.36 16.19 -18.07
CA TRP A 191 2.34 15.81 -19.08
C TRP A 191 1.82 14.38 -18.93
N HIS A 192 2.39 13.59 -18.01
CA HIS A 192 1.95 12.22 -17.77
C HIS A 192 0.66 12.21 -16.95
N ARG A 193 -0.08 11.10 -17.08
CA ARG A 193 -1.24 10.89 -16.21
C ARG A 193 -0.79 10.94 -14.75
N ARG A 194 -1.41 11.82 -13.96
CA ARG A 194 -1.17 11.89 -12.51
C ARG A 194 -1.42 10.53 -11.83
N PRO A 195 -0.51 10.07 -10.98
CA PRO A 195 -0.76 8.94 -10.11
C PRO A 195 -2.00 9.15 -9.23
N LYS A 196 -2.66 8.08 -8.80
CA LYS A 196 -3.68 8.19 -7.76
C LYS A 196 -3.03 8.62 -6.46
N ILE A 197 -3.70 9.51 -5.73
CA ILE A 197 -3.26 9.93 -4.40
C ILE A 197 -3.90 9.02 -3.35
N MET A 198 -3.08 8.42 -2.50
CA MET A 198 -3.48 7.66 -1.32
C MET A 198 -3.15 8.45 -0.07
N ILE A 199 -4.09 8.50 0.88
CA ILE A 199 -3.84 8.89 2.26
C ILE A 199 -3.85 7.62 3.10
N HIS A 200 -2.82 7.41 3.91
CA HIS A 200 -2.62 6.17 4.67
C HIS A 200 -2.73 6.39 6.18
N ILE A 201 -3.63 5.65 6.83
CA ILE A 201 -3.84 5.64 8.27
C ILE A 201 -3.84 4.20 8.82
N ASP A 202 -3.52 4.03 10.11
CA ASP A 202 -3.41 2.74 10.79
C ASP A 202 -4.69 2.34 11.54
N LYS A 203 -5.86 2.54 10.93
CA LYS A 203 -7.18 2.38 11.59
C LYS A 203 -8.07 1.34 10.91
N GLY A 204 -7.48 0.27 10.32
CA GLY A 204 -8.20 -0.72 9.51
C GLY A 204 -9.48 -1.28 10.15
N GLY A 205 -9.46 -1.63 11.44
CA GLY A 205 -10.65 -2.10 12.16
C GLY A 205 -11.33 -1.06 13.06
N ASN A 206 -10.96 0.23 12.97
CA ASN A 206 -11.54 1.27 13.82
C ASN A 206 -12.30 2.32 13.00
N GLN A 207 -13.62 2.09 12.85
CA GLN A 207 -14.51 2.95 12.09
C GLN A 207 -14.61 4.37 12.67
N GLU A 208 -14.64 4.52 13.99
CA GLU A 208 -14.78 5.83 14.65
C GLU A 208 -13.55 6.70 14.40
N ALA A 209 -12.35 6.15 14.60
CA ALA A 209 -11.11 6.85 14.33
C ALA A 209 -10.95 7.17 12.84
N THR A 210 -11.35 6.26 11.95
CA THR A 210 -11.37 6.49 10.51
C THR A 210 -12.30 7.64 10.15
N LYS A 211 -13.52 7.66 10.73
CA LYS A 211 -14.49 8.73 10.54
C LYS A 211 -13.91 10.08 10.97
N LEU A 212 -13.42 10.16 12.18
CA LEU A 212 -12.83 11.39 12.73
C LEU A 212 -11.73 11.96 11.82
N PHE A 213 -10.85 11.11 11.35
CA PHE A 213 -9.75 11.53 10.49
C PHE A 213 -10.24 12.02 9.10
N LEU A 214 -11.13 11.26 8.45
CA LEU A 214 -11.64 11.60 7.12
C LEU A 214 -12.55 12.83 7.13
N ASP A 215 -13.33 13.06 8.19
CA ASP A 215 -14.15 14.26 8.36
C ASP A 215 -13.26 15.52 8.42
N HIS A 216 -12.13 15.46 9.15
CA HIS A 216 -11.18 16.57 9.18
C HIS A 216 -10.52 16.80 7.83
N LEU A 217 -10.12 15.73 7.10
CA LEU A 217 -9.60 15.90 5.74
C LEU A 217 -10.60 16.61 4.81
N ALA A 218 -11.90 16.27 4.95
CA ALA A 218 -12.95 16.93 4.19
C ALA A 218 -13.12 18.41 4.59
N GLN A 219 -13.06 18.72 5.89
CA GLN A 219 -13.10 20.08 6.43
C GLN A 219 -11.97 20.96 5.86
N TYR A 220 -10.75 20.43 5.79
CA TYR A 220 -9.58 21.12 5.23
C TYR A 220 -9.45 20.95 3.71
N ARG A 221 -10.40 20.31 3.05
CA ARG A 221 -10.45 20.12 1.59
C ARG A 221 -9.21 19.44 1.01
N VAL A 222 -8.62 18.52 1.75
CA VAL A 222 -7.47 17.72 1.27
C VAL A 222 -7.97 16.72 0.22
N PRO A 223 -7.55 16.82 -1.06
CA PRO A 223 -8.04 15.92 -2.11
C PRO A 223 -7.27 14.60 -2.11
N TYR A 224 -7.98 13.48 -2.22
CA TYR A 224 -7.38 12.16 -2.38
C TYR A 224 -8.29 11.22 -3.18
N ASP A 225 -7.70 10.17 -3.75
CA ASP A 225 -8.39 9.18 -4.58
C ASP A 225 -8.69 7.90 -3.82
N VAL A 226 -7.82 7.51 -2.86
CA VAL A 226 -7.82 6.22 -2.17
C VAL A 226 -7.52 6.43 -0.69
N VAL A 227 -8.22 5.70 0.18
CA VAL A 227 -7.87 5.55 1.59
C VAL A 227 -6.99 4.30 1.71
N GLY A 228 -5.75 4.47 2.18
CA GLY A 228 -4.89 3.39 2.63
C GLY A 228 -5.15 3.09 4.09
N GLN A 229 -5.22 1.81 4.44
CA GLN A 229 -5.37 1.35 5.82
C GLN A 229 -4.28 0.34 6.13
N SER A 230 -3.65 0.44 7.31
CA SER A 230 -2.95 -0.71 7.89
C SER A 230 -3.95 -1.59 8.63
N TYR A 231 -3.83 -2.88 8.44
CA TYR A 231 -4.59 -3.86 9.20
C TYR A 231 -3.67 -5.00 9.67
N TYR A 232 -3.38 -4.97 10.95
CA TYR A 232 -2.67 -6.03 11.67
C TYR A 232 -3.59 -6.53 12.79
N PRO A 233 -4.02 -7.81 12.81
CA PRO A 233 -5.05 -8.29 13.74
C PRO A 233 -4.68 -8.15 15.21
N TRP A 234 -3.39 -8.02 15.52
CA TRP A 234 -2.94 -7.76 16.89
C TRP A 234 -3.06 -6.29 17.34
N TRP A 235 -3.40 -5.34 16.43
CA TRP A 235 -3.59 -3.92 16.75
C TRP A 235 -4.97 -3.39 16.36
N GLN A 236 -5.52 -3.82 15.22
CA GLN A 236 -6.68 -3.16 14.64
C GLN A 236 -7.98 -3.99 14.71
N GLY A 237 -8.08 -4.95 15.64
CA GLY A 237 -9.32 -5.69 15.88
C GLY A 237 -9.55 -6.87 14.94
N SER A 238 -10.79 -7.31 14.83
CA SER A 238 -11.19 -8.48 14.05
C SER A 238 -11.33 -8.22 12.56
N LEU A 239 -11.44 -9.29 11.77
CA LEU A 239 -11.79 -9.18 10.34
C LEU A 239 -13.21 -8.61 10.13
N ASP A 240 -14.13 -8.82 11.08
CA ASP A 240 -15.46 -8.22 11.03
C ASP A 240 -15.41 -6.71 11.26
N ASP A 241 -14.59 -6.24 12.20
CA ASP A 241 -14.33 -4.81 12.40
C ASP A 241 -13.76 -4.19 11.13
N LEU A 242 -12.78 -4.85 10.49
CA LEU A 242 -12.25 -4.41 9.21
C LEU A 242 -13.34 -4.35 8.14
N LYS A 243 -14.15 -5.39 7.98
CA LYS A 243 -15.25 -5.45 7.01
C LYS A 243 -16.23 -4.29 7.21
N CYS A 244 -16.60 -4.00 8.45
CA CYS A 244 -17.46 -2.87 8.79
C CYS A 244 -16.82 -1.53 8.39
N ASN A 245 -15.54 -1.33 8.69
CA ASN A 245 -14.84 -0.09 8.36
C ASN A 245 -14.68 0.11 6.84
N LEU A 246 -14.35 -0.95 6.07
CA LEU A 246 -14.28 -0.88 4.60
C LEU A 246 -15.63 -0.45 4.00
N ALA A 247 -16.71 -1.08 4.46
CA ALA A 247 -18.08 -0.73 4.03
C ALA A 247 -18.45 0.70 4.42
N PHE A 248 -18.10 1.13 5.62
CA PHE A 248 -18.34 2.48 6.11
C PHE A 248 -17.66 3.54 5.24
N VAL A 249 -16.37 3.37 4.92
CA VAL A 249 -15.64 4.33 4.08
C VAL A 249 -16.27 4.47 2.70
N TRP A 250 -16.67 3.37 2.08
CA TRP A 250 -17.35 3.43 0.80
C TRP A 250 -18.72 4.11 0.89
N ASN A 251 -19.55 3.71 1.83
CA ASN A 251 -20.93 4.20 1.95
C ASN A 251 -20.98 5.69 2.32
N THR A 252 -20.00 6.17 3.11
CA THR A 252 -20.01 7.55 3.62
C THR A 252 -19.24 8.52 2.72
N TYR A 253 -18.06 8.12 2.27
CA TYR A 253 -17.13 9.01 1.55
C TYR A 253 -17.00 8.67 0.06
N HIS A 254 -17.56 7.55 -0.39
CA HIS A 254 -17.44 7.04 -1.76
C HIS A 254 -15.99 6.91 -2.22
N LYS A 255 -15.11 6.54 -1.29
CA LYS A 255 -13.68 6.35 -1.53
C LYS A 255 -13.32 4.87 -1.60
N ASN A 256 -12.41 4.55 -2.53
CA ASN A 256 -11.81 3.23 -2.57
C ASN A 256 -10.90 3.02 -1.35
N VAL A 257 -10.85 1.80 -0.84
CA VAL A 257 -9.95 1.43 0.26
C VAL A 257 -8.98 0.36 -0.21
N VAL A 258 -7.71 0.56 0.14
CA VAL A 258 -6.64 -0.42 -0.07
C VAL A 258 -5.99 -0.68 1.28
N LEU A 259 -5.80 -1.93 1.63
CA LEU A 259 -4.94 -2.29 2.75
C LEU A 259 -3.50 -2.07 2.31
N ALA A 260 -2.97 -0.89 2.67
CA ALA A 260 -1.62 -0.46 2.30
C ALA A 260 -0.55 -1.26 3.05
N GLU A 261 -0.92 -1.82 4.22
CA GLU A 261 -0.09 -2.71 5.00
C GLU A 261 -0.91 -3.77 5.72
N THR A 262 -0.40 -5.00 5.68
CA THR A 262 -0.83 -6.13 6.52
C THR A 262 0.30 -7.15 6.63
N ALA A 263 0.27 -7.94 7.68
CA ALA A 263 1.08 -9.14 7.83
C ALA A 263 0.45 -10.09 8.85
N TYR A 264 0.98 -11.30 8.94
CA TYR A 264 0.64 -12.30 9.95
C TYR A 264 1.86 -13.15 10.29
N ASP A 265 2.01 -13.50 11.57
CA ASP A 265 3.15 -14.30 12.00
C ASP A 265 2.97 -15.77 11.57
N TRP A 266 3.92 -16.32 10.80
CA TRP A 266 3.95 -17.73 10.43
C TRP A 266 4.57 -18.63 11.50
N ARG A 267 5.08 -18.05 12.58
CA ARG A 267 5.56 -18.72 13.79
C ARG A 267 5.30 -17.84 15.00
N SER A 268 5.25 -18.44 16.19
CA SER A 268 5.00 -17.72 17.44
C SER A 268 5.99 -16.58 17.65
N GLY A 269 5.47 -15.44 18.11
CA GLY A 269 6.24 -14.23 18.37
C GLY A 269 5.50 -13.27 19.32
N GLU A 270 6.14 -12.14 19.62
CA GLU A 270 5.63 -11.16 20.58
C GLU A 270 4.40 -10.38 20.10
N ASP A 271 4.09 -10.37 18.77
CA ASP A 271 3.02 -9.55 18.22
C ASP A 271 1.65 -9.86 18.82
N PHE A 272 1.37 -11.13 19.06
CA PHE A 272 0.12 -11.59 19.67
C PHE A 272 0.19 -11.78 21.19
N LYS A 273 1.28 -11.40 21.85
CA LYS A 273 1.40 -11.59 23.30
C LYS A 273 0.27 -10.88 24.05
N GLY A 274 -0.53 -11.66 24.78
CA GLY A 274 -1.70 -11.15 25.50
C GLY A 274 -2.86 -10.67 24.62
N LYS A 275 -2.89 -11.05 23.35
CA LYS A 275 -3.92 -10.66 22.38
C LYS A 275 -4.57 -11.88 21.74
N PRO A 276 -5.80 -11.78 21.22
CA PRO A 276 -6.43 -12.85 20.46
C PRO A 276 -5.58 -13.29 19.26
N VAL A 277 -5.48 -14.58 19.03
CA VAL A 277 -4.79 -15.20 17.90
C VAL A 277 -5.87 -15.79 16.98
N PRO A 278 -6.35 -15.05 15.95
CA PRO A 278 -7.50 -15.50 15.15
C PRO A 278 -7.20 -16.69 14.24
N PHE A 279 -5.93 -16.89 13.88
CA PHE A 279 -5.43 -18.03 13.10
C PHE A 279 -4.19 -18.61 13.78
N ALA A 280 -3.88 -19.87 13.56
CA ALA A 280 -2.67 -20.46 14.11
C ALA A 280 -1.42 -19.68 13.63
N GLN A 281 -0.46 -19.47 14.54
CA GLN A 281 0.84 -18.89 14.15
C GLN A 281 1.72 -20.00 13.54
N THR A 282 1.37 -20.40 12.33
CA THR A 282 2.02 -21.44 11.53
C THR A 282 1.99 -21.01 10.06
N PRO A 283 2.79 -21.63 9.18
CA PRO A 283 2.73 -21.36 7.73
C PRO A 283 1.31 -21.47 7.15
N ASP A 284 0.56 -22.51 7.54
CA ASP A 284 -0.83 -22.69 7.11
C ASP A 284 -1.76 -21.63 7.70
N GLY A 285 -1.60 -21.27 8.96
CA GLY A 285 -2.42 -20.24 9.60
C GLY A 285 -2.17 -18.85 8.99
N GLN A 286 -0.94 -18.54 8.57
CA GLN A 286 -0.62 -17.32 7.81
C GLN A 286 -1.35 -17.31 6.46
N ARG A 287 -1.35 -18.47 5.74
CA ARG A 287 -2.12 -18.63 4.50
C ARG A 287 -3.62 -18.41 4.74
N ASP A 288 -4.16 -19.05 5.77
CA ASP A 288 -5.60 -18.97 6.07
C ASP A 288 -6.03 -17.55 6.46
N PHE A 289 -5.17 -16.83 7.18
CA PHE A 289 -5.36 -15.39 7.44
C PHE A 289 -5.42 -14.59 6.15
N LEU A 290 -4.42 -14.72 5.27
CA LEU A 290 -4.38 -13.95 4.02
C LEU A 290 -5.55 -14.30 3.09
N ALA A 291 -5.95 -15.57 3.03
CA ALA A 291 -7.13 -16.00 2.26
C ALA A 291 -8.44 -15.42 2.83
N ALA A 292 -8.59 -15.37 4.15
CA ALA A 292 -9.74 -14.74 4.80
C ALA A 292 -9.76 -13.23 4.55
N LEU A 293 -8.60 -12.58 4.64
CA LEU A 293 -8.45 -11.16 4.38
C LEU A 293 -8.76 -10.79 2.92
N ASP A 294 -8.28 -11.59 1.95
CA ASP A 294 -8.58 -11.41 0.53
C ASP A 294 -10.09 -11.50 0.26
N ARG A 295 -10.78 -12.44 0.92
CA ARG A 295 -12.24 -12.57 0.85
C ARG A 295 -12.93 -11.31 1.38
N VAL A 296 -12.56 -10.81 2.55
CA VAL A 296 -13.11 -9.56 3.12
C VAL A 296 -12.95 -8.39 2.15
N VAL A 297 -11.76 -8.24 1.55
CA VAL A 297 -11.49 -7.14 0.60
C VAL A 297 -12.28 -7.33 -0.71
N ARG A 298 -12.43 -8.55 -1.22
CA ARG A 298 -13.23 -8.83 -2.44
C ARG A 298 -14.71 -8.57 -2.24
N GLU A 299 -15.25 -8.94 -1.08
CA GLU A 299 -16.66 -8.76 -0.73
C GLU A 299 -17.01 -7.33 -0.30
N ALA A 300 -16.02 -6.52 0.07
CA ALA A 300 -16.26 -5.15 0.51
C ALA A 300 -17.00 -4.36 -0.60
N PRO A 301 -18.03 -3.55 -0.24
CA PRO A 301 -18.64 -2.65 -1.21
C PRO A 301 -17.61 -1.66 -1.71
N GLY A 302 -17.79 -1.17 -2.93
CA GLY A 302 -16.89 -0.14 -3.40
C GLY A 302 -16.55 -0.16 -4.86
N GLY A 303 -15.73 0.81 -5.22
CA GLY A 303 -15.32 1.09 -6.57
C GLY A 303 -14.23 0.16 -7.12
N LYS A 304 -13.56 0.65 -8.16
CA LYS A 304 -12.64 -0.15 -9.00
C LYS A 304 -11.24 -0.35 -8.42
N VAL A 305 -10.90 0.23 -7.25
CA VAL A 305 -9.56 0.14 -6.66
C VAL A 305 -9.68 -0.33 -5.23
N ARG A 306 -9.38 -1.58 -5.01
CA ARG A 306 -9.27 -2.23 -3.70
C ARG A 306 -8.19 -3.28 -3.76
N GLY A 307 -7.60 -3.62 -2.64
CA GLY A 307 -6.53 -4.62 -2.61
C GLY A 307 -5.78 -4.66 -1.31
N ILE A 308 -4.74 -5.47 -1.33
CA ILE A 308 -3.91 -5.80 -0.19
C ILE A 308 -2.46 -5.63 -0.60
N PHE A 309 -1.65 -4.97 0.26
CA PHE A 309 -0.20 -5.02 0.21
C PHE A 309 0.30 -5.77 1.45
N TRP A 310 0.96 -6.91 1.21
CA TRP A 310 1.68 -7.60 2.28
C TRP A 310 2.95 -6.82 2.63
N TRP A 311 3.11 -6.51 3.90
CA TRP A 311 4.25 -5.72 4.36
C TRP A 311 5.50 -6.59 4.52
N GLU A 312 6.55 -6.25 3.79
CA GLU A 312 7.88 -6.86 3.82
C GLU A 312 7.88 -8.39 3.74
N PRO A 313 7.30 -9.00 2.68
CA PRO A 313 7.21 -10.46 2.53
C PRO A 313 8.57 -11.16 2.48
N MET A 314 9.64 -10.42 2.22
CA MET A 314 11.00 -10.93 2.00
C MET A 314 12.01 -10.37 3.00
N ALA A 315 11.54 -9.79 4.10
CA ALA A 315 12.42 -9.25 5.13
C ALA A 315 12.99 -10.36 6.03
N GLY A 316 14.16 -10.06 6.59
CA GLY A 316 14.84 -10.88 7.59
C GLY A 316 14.81 -10.25 8.98
N GLY A 317 15.59 -10.82 9.90
CA GLY A 317 15.78 -10.29 11.24
C GLY A 317 14.52 -10.39 12.12
N SER A 318 14.24 -9.36 12.91
CA SER A 318 13.14 -9.36 13.89
C SER A 318 11.75 -9.45 13.26
N ILE A 319 11.60 -9.08 12.01
CA ILE A 319 10.32 -9.13 11.28
C ILE A 319 10.20 -10.36 10.36
N ALA A 320 11.20 -11.23 10.29
CA ALA A 320 11.18 -12.45 9.46
C ALA A 320 9.95 -13.34 9.74
N LYS A 321 9.42 -13.35 10.98
CA LYS A 321 8.21 -14.08 11.35
C LYS A 321 6.95 -13.64 10.58
N ARG A 322 6.96 -12.45 9.97
CA ARG A 322 5.87 -11.90 9.13
C ARG A 322 6.09 -12.11 7.64
N ALA A 323 7.29 -12.58 7.25
CA ALA A 323 7.63 -12.81 5.85
C ALA A 323 6.76 -13.91 5.21
N LEU A 324 6.70 -13.93 3.90
CA LEU A 324 6.13 -15.03 3.10
C LEU A 324 7.18 -16.08 2.72
N PHE A 325 8.34 -16.03 3.38
CA PHE A 325 9.45 -16.95 3.22
C PHE A 325 9.96 -17.38 4.59
N ASP A 326 10.38 -18.63 4.71
CA ASP A 326 10.98 -19.18 5.92
C ASP A 326 12.41 -18.65 6.16
N ASP A 327 13.04 -19.07 7.25
CA ASP A 327 14.41 -18.66 7.60
C ASP A 327 15.48 -19.17 6.62
N GLN A 328 15.15 -20.13 5.75
CA GLN A 328 15.98 -20.62 4.66
C GLN A 328 15.61 -20.00 3.31
N HIS A 329 14.73 -18.98 3.35
CA HIS A 329 14.22 -18.24 2.21
C HIS A 329 13.42 -19.09 1.20
N ASN A 330 12.77 -20.16 1.66
CA ASN A 330 11.81 -20.91 0.86
C ASN A 330 10.43 -20.27 1.00
N ALA A 331 9.68 -20.19 -0.11
CA ALA A 331 8.32 -19.67 -0.11
C ALA A 331 7.38 -20.46 0.82
N LEU A 332 6.59 -19.75 1.59
CA LEU A 332 5.58 -20.30 2.51
C LEU A 332 4.21 -20.40 1.80
N PRO A 333 3.30 -21.27 2.29
CA PRO A 333 2.00 -21.49 1.65
C PRO A 333 1.16 -20.22 1.39
N ALA A 334 1.34 -19.18 2.18
CA ALA A 334 0.59 -17.93 2.02
C ALA A 334 0.89 -17.21 0.69
N ILE A 335 2.05 -17.46 0.05
CA ILE A 335 2.40 -16.83 -1.22
C ILE A 335 1.41 -17.22 -2.34
N HIS A 336 0.80 -18.40 -2.26
CA HIS A 336 -0.09 -18.98 -3.26
C HIS A 336 -1.53 -18.42 -3.21
N VAL A 337 -1.87 -17.58 -2.24
CA VAL A 337 -3.25 -17.08 -2.06
C VAL A 337 -3.76 -16.30 -3.29
N PHE A 338 -2.87 -15.69 -4.04
CA PHE A 338 -3.23 -14.93 -5.24
C PHE A 338 -2.99 -15.69 -6.55
N ASP A 339 -2.64 -16.97 -6.49
CA ASP A 339 -2.52 -17.80 -7.68
C ASP A 339 -3.80 -17.76 -8.50
N ALA A 340 -3.66 -17.76 -9.83
CA ALA A 340 -4.81 -17.94 -10.68
C ALA A 340 -5.44 -19.32 -10.40
N PRO A 341 -6.79 -19.43 -10.37
CA PRO A 341 -7.41 -20.73 -10.25
C PRO A 341 -6.83 -21.69 -11.31
N SER A 342 -6.42 -22.88 -10.89
CA SER A 342 -6.02 -23.94 -11.82
C SER A 342 -7.15 -24.16 -12.83
N ARG A 343 -6.83 -24.01 -14.11
CA ARG A 343 -7.78 -24.20 -15.21
C ARG A 343 -8.18 -25.69 -15.36
#